data_5eeec2699d9e939481ee8978503529ad
#
_entry.id   5eeec2699d9e939481ee8978503529ad
#
_cell.length_a   1.000
_cell.length_b   1.000
_cell.length_c   1.000
_cell.angle_alpha   90.00
_cell.angle_beta   90.00
_cell.angle_gamma   90.00
#
_symmetry.space_group_name_H-M   'P 1'
#
loop_
_entity.id
_entity.type
_entity.pdbx_description
1 polymer ?
#
loop_
_entity_poly.entity_id
_entity_poly.type
_entity_poly.pdbx_seq_one_letter_code
_entity_poly.pdbx_strand_id
1 'polypeptide(L)'
;PGRNEDYQTPEQAIPQEQQNFPWESCITFSNTWGWNPNPKYKTSEWVINTLAEVVAKGGCLLLNVGPDGEGNIDDIVYQRLEKVGEWLHKNGTAIYDTRTTPNYHSGNTWFTANKNGKTLYAIYALPENEKLPAYIEWEGNIPTGKITLLQNGQQMKYTCRNGKTRIT
;
A
#
# COMPACT_ATOMS: atom_id res chain seq x y z
N PRO A 1 1.88 20.34 11.89
CA PRO A 1 2.98 20.88 11.11
C PRO A 1 3.52 22.16 11.73
N GLY A 2 4.84 22.34 11.68
CA GLY A 2 5.49 23.59 12.09
C GLY A 2 5.17 24.73 11.12
N ARG A 3 5.45 25.96 11.53
CA ARG A 3 5.11 27.16 10.73
C ARG A 3 5.85 27.27 9.39
N ASN A 4 6.92 26.47 9.19
CA ASN A 4 7.83 26.54 8.03
C ASN A 4 8.00 25.18 7.34
N GLU A 5 7.05 24.27 7.51
CA GLU A 5 7.09 22.95 6.87
C GLU A 5 6.30 22.97 5.57
N ASP A 6 6.93 22.52 4.47
CA ASP A 6 6.27 22.31 3.19
C ASP A 6 5.55 20.97 3.14
N TYR A 7 6.05 19.96 3.90
CA TYR A 7 5.44 18.66 4.10
C TYR A 7 5.97 17.98 5.37
N GLN A 8 5.28 16.95 5.86
CA GLN A 8 5.70 16.18 7.03
C GLN A 8 6.45 14.91 6.63
N THR A 9 7.43 14.53 7.47
CA THR A 9 8.26 13.32 7.27
C THR A 9 8.24 12.46 8.54
N PRO A 10 7.14 11.77 8.86
CA PRO A 10 7.12 10.85 9.99
C PRO A 10 8.15 9.74 9.78
N GLU A 11 9.02 9.56 10.77
CA GLU A 11 10.07 8.55 10.77
C GLU A 11 9.60 7.27 11.46
N GLN A 12 9.75 6.10 10.81
CA GLN A 12 9.33 4.78 11.29
C GLN A 12 7.86 4.72 11.70
N ALA A 13 7.04 5.63 11.18
CA ALA A 13 5.63 5.75 11.54
C ALA A 13 4.76 6.11 10.33
N ILE A 14 3.51 5.71 10.39
CA ILE A 14 2.46 6.10 9.46
C ILE A 14 1.40 6.85 10.27
N PRO A 15 0.89 8.02 9.83
CA PRO A 15 -0.21 8.70 10.48
C PRO A 15 -1.40 7.76 10.71
N GLN A 16 -2.07 7.87 11.86
CA GLN A 16 -3.23 7.01 12.15
C GLN A 16 -4.36 7.22 11.14
N GLU A 17 -4.61 8.48 10.78
CA GLU A 17 -5.69 8.87 9.88
C GLU A 17 -5.13 9.43 8.56
N GLN A 18 -6.01 9.46 7.54
CA GLN A 18 -5.74 10.14 6.27
C GLN A 18 -5.37 11.61 6.52
N GLN A 19 -4.35 12.11 5.80
CA GLN A 19 -3.91 13.48 5.89
C GLN A 19 -4.39 14.29 4.68
N ASN A 20 -4.71 15.56 4.91
CA ASN A 20 -5.06 16.53 3.87
C ASN A 20 -3.90 17.44 3.44
N PHE A 21 -2.69 17.06 3.77
CA PHE A 21 -1.48 17.85 3.68
C PHE A 21 -0.34 16.89 3.24
N PRO A 22 0.63 17.34 2.43
CA PRO A 22 1.68 16.47 1.90
C PRO A 22 2.53 15.84 3.00
N TRP A 23 2.81 14.56 2.91
CA TRP A 23 3.68 13.82 3.83
C TRP A 23 4.36 12.63 3.17
N GLU A 24 5.48 12.24 3.73
CA GLU A 24 6.26 11.08 3.31
C GLU A 24 6.72 10.30 4.53
N SER A 25 6.38 9.01 4.60
CA SER A 25 6.85 8.13 5.66
C SER A 25 8.22 7.58 5.31
N CYS A 26 9.21 7.86 6.15
CA CYS A 26 10.56 7.32 6.01
C CYS A 26 10.72 6.09 6.91
N ILE A 27 10.81 4.90 6.33
CA ILE A 27 10.82 3.62 7.04
C ILE A 27 11.97 2.74 6.55
N THR A 28 12.65 2.06 7.47
CA THR A 28 13.70 1.11 7.12
C THR A 28 13.13 -0.21 6.60
N PHE A 29 13.79 -0.81 5.62
CA PHE A 29 13.48 -2.17 5.16
C PHE A 29 13.98 -3.24 6.13
N SER A 30 14.99 -2.89 6.94
CA SER A 30 15.52 -3.74 8.01
C SER A 30 15.13 -3.20 9.40
N ASN A 31 15.76 -3.74 10.44
CA ASN A 31 15.64 -3.26 11.81
C ASN A 31 16.60 -2.10 12.15
N THR A 32 17.38 -1.62 11.18
CA THR A 32 18.34 -0.50 11.33
C THR A 32 18.35 0.37 10.08
N TRP A 33 18.80 1.63 10.24
CA TRP A 33 18.97 2.56 9.12
C TRP A 33 20.17 2.21 8.24
N GLY A 34 21.28 1.91 8.85
CA GLY A 34 22.49 1.48 8.17
C GLY A 34 22.60 -0.05 8.10
N TRP A 35 23.70 -0.53 7.53
CA TRP A 35 24.01 -1.93 7.47
C TRP A 35 24.16 -2.56 8.87
N ASN A 36 23.81 -3.83 8.99
CA ASN A 36 23.82 -4.60 10.21
C ASN A 36 24.23 -6.04 9.88
N PRO A 37 25.19 -6.66 10.59
CA PRO A 37 25.63 -8.03 10.31
C PRO A 37 24.55 -9.10 10.58
N ASN A 38 23.48 -8.76 11.31
CA ASN A 38 22.35 -9.64 11.59
C ASN A 38 21.02 -8.92 11.26
N PRO A 39 20.76 -8.57 9.99
CA PRO A 39 19.60 -7.78 9.61
C PRO A 39 18.32 -8.61 9.72
N LYS A 40 17.25 -7.96 10.15
CA LYS A 40 15.89 -8.51 10.13
C LYS A 40 15.09 -7.74 9.06
N TYR A 41 15.12 -8.23 7.84
CA TYR A 41 14.39 -7.60 6.74
C TYR A 41 12.90 -7.89 6.77
N LYS A 42 12.11 -6.87 6.49
CA LYS A 42 10.67 -6.96 6.26
C LYS A 42 10.37 -7.77 5.01
N THR A 43 9.18 -8.35 4.91
CA THR A 43 8.75 -9.15 3.76
C THR A 43 8.32 -8.28 2.58
N SER A 44 8.20 -8.87 1.39
CA SER A 44 7.61 -8.18 0.22
C SER A 44 6.15 -7.81 0.48
N GLU A 45 5.41 -8.68 1.14
CA GLU A 45 4.01 -8.50 1.53
C GLU A 45 3.86 -7.31 2.48
N TRP A 46 4.77 -7.21 3.46
CA TRP A 46 4.79 -6.06 4.37
C TRP A 46 4.99 -4.74 3.60
N VAL A 47 5.92 -4.71 2.65
CA VAL A 47 6.17 -3.50 1.84
C VAL A 47 4.94 -3.12 1.03
N ILE A 48 4.29 -4.10 0.37
CA ILE A 48 3.09 -3.87 -0.43
C ILE A 48 1.94 -3.35 0.44
N ASN A 49 1.71 -3.97 1.60
CA ASN A 49 0.66 -3.57 2.54
C ASN A 49 0.91 -2.16 3.09
N THR A 50 2.15 -1.87 3.48
CA THR A 50 2.57 -0.54 3.94
C THR A 50 2.39 0.53 2.85
N LEU A 51 2.77 0.23 1.62
CA LEU A 51 2.60 1.14 0.49
C LEU A 51 1.12 1.43 0.21
N ALA A 52 0.26 0.39 0.24
CA ALA A 52 -1.18 0.56 0.07
C ALA A 52 -1.79 1.47 1.14
N GLU A 53 -1.42 1.27 2.40
CA GLU A 53 -1.85 2.12 3.52
C GLU A 53 -1.39 3.57 3.36
N VAL A 54 -0.09 3.78 3.11
CA VAL A 54 0.52 5.11 2.96
C VAL A 54 -0.17 5.89 1.84
N VAL A 55 -0.35 5.29 0.67
CA VAL A 55 -0.95 5.95 -0.49
C VAL A 55 -2.44 6.22 -0.28
N ALA A 56 -3.19 5.30 0.32
CA ALA A 56 -4.60 5.52 0.66
C ALA A 56 -4.78 6.66 1.67
N LYS A 57 -3.82 6.88 2.56
CA LYS A 57 -3.78 8.00 3.51
C LYS A 57 -3.21 9.30 2.92
N GLY A 58 -2.82 9.32 1.65
CA GLY A 58 -2.38 10.51 0.92
C GLY A 58 -0.89 10.81 1.03
N GLY A 59 -0.07 9.84 1.42
CA GLY A 59 1.37 9.99 1.59
C GLY A 59 2.22 9.31 0.51
N CYS A 60 3.52 9.50 0.65
CA CYS A 60 4.56 8.78 -0.08
C CYS A 60 5.34 7.87 0.89
N LEU A 61 5.87 6.77 0.38
CA LEU A 61 6.73 5.86 1.14
C LEU A 61 8.18 5.99 0.66
N LEU A 62 9.07 6.41 1.57
CA LEU A 62 10.51 6.31 1.41
C LEU A 62 10.99 5.07 2.16
N LEU A 63 11.33 4.01 1.43
CA LEU A 63 11.82 2.76 1.99
C LEU A 63 13.35 2.74 1.96
N ASN A 64 13.98 2.83 3.12
CA ASN A 64 15.43 2.86 3.25
C ASN A 64 16.02 1.45 3.20
N VAL A 65 17.15 1.31 2.52
CA VAL A 65 18.03 0.13 2.56
C VAL A 65 19.43 0.59 2.98
N GLY A 66 20.13 -0.22 3.80
CA GLY A 66 21.48 0.08 4.31
C GLY A 66 22.53 -0.77 3.59
N PRO A 67 23.35 -0.20 2.69
CA PRO A 67 24.48 -0.90 2.10
C PRO A 67 25.58 -1.14 3.13
N ASP A 68 26.42 -2.16 2.90
CA ASP A 68 27.63 -2.41 3.65
C ASP A 68 28.74 -1.36 3.39
N GLY A 69 29.94 -1.57 3.99
CA GLY A 69 31.06 -0.65 3.83
C GLY A 69 31.65 -0.58 2.42
N GLU A 70 31.38 -1.57 1.58
CA GLU A 70 31.77 -1.65 0.17
C GLU A 70 30.66 -1.18 -0.78
N GLY A 71 29.48 -0.83 -0.23
CA GLY A 71 28.34 -0.37 -1.02
C GLY A 71 27.41 -1.49 -1.50
N ASN A 72 27.61 -2.73 -1.06
CA ASN A 72 26.77 -3.86 -1.44
C ASN A 72 25.48 -3.88 -0.62
N ILE A 73 24.43 -4.39 -1.22
CA ILE A 73 23.12 -4.64 -0.59
C ILE A 73 22.90 -6.16 -0.60
N ASP A 74 22.42 -6.71 0.51
CA ASP A 74 22.19 -8.15 0.64
C ASP A 74 21.22 -8.68 -0.43
N ASP A 75 21.52 -9.85 -1.01
CA ASP A 75 20.71 -10.48 -2.08
C ASP A 75 19.23 -10.63 -1.72
N ILE A 76 18.92 -10.88 -0.46
CA ILE A 76 17.53 -11.01 0.01
C ILE A 76 16.73 -9.71 -0.17
N VAL A 77 17.38 -8.55 -0.14
CA VAL A 77 16.75 -7.25 -0.39
C VAL A 77 16.32 -7.16 -1.85
N TYR A 78 17.23 -7.49 -2.78
CA TYR A 78 16.91 -7.54 -4.22
C TYR A 78 15.76 -8.49 -4.49
N GLN A 79 15.82 -9.73 -3.99
CA GLN A 79 14.78 -10.74 -4.20
C GLN A 79 13.40 -10.27 -3.71
N ARG A 80 13.34 -9.59 -2.57
CA ARG A 80 12.07 -9.10 -2.02
C ARG A 80 11.56 -7.86 -2.74
N LEU A 81 12.43 -6.93 -3.09
CA LEU A 81 12.05 -5.73 -3.83
C LEU A 81 11.67 -6.05 -5.28
N GLU A 82 12.27 -7.08 -5.89
CA GLU A 82 11.86 -7.58 -7.21
C GLU A 82 10.41 -8.05 -7.21
N LYS A 83 9.98 -8.81 -6.17
CA LYS A 83 8.56 -9.19 -6.01
C LYS A 83 7.64 -7.98 -5.84
N VAL A 84 8.08 -6.95 -5.11
CA VAL A 84 7.34 -5.69 -4.99
C VAL A 84 7.24 -5.01 -6.36
N GLY A 85 8.32 -5.00 -7.13
CA GLY A 85 8.36 -4.48 -8.50
C GLY A 85 7.41 -5.22 -9.44
N GLU A 86 7.38 -6.56 -9.38
CA GLU A 86 6.44 -7.39 -10.15
C GLU A 86 4.97 -7.08 -9.78
N TRP A 87 4.68 -6.90 -8.50
CA TRP A 87 3.36 -6.52 -8.04
C TRP A 87 2.97 -5.13 -8.55
N LEU A 88 3.87 -4.15 -8.46
CA LEU A 88 3.67 -2.79 -8.97
C LEU A 88 3.49 -2.76 -10.49
N HIS A 89 4.22 -3.60 -11.22
CA HIS A 89 4.04 -3.70 -12.68
C HIS A 89 2.60 -4.08 -13.06
N LYS A 90 1.94 -4.92 -12.28
CA LYS A 90 0.56 -5.37 -12.52
C LYS A 90 -0.50 -4.44 -11.91
N ASN A 91 -0.20 -3.86 -10.74
CA ASN A 91 -1.19 -3.16 -9.92
C ASN A 91 -0.89 -1.68 -9.73
N GLY A 92 0.19 -1.16 -10.29
CA GLY A 92 0.69 0.20 -10.04
C GLY A 92 -0.30 1.31 -10.38
N THR A 93 -1.29 1.08 -11.25
CA THR A 93 -2.37 2.04 -11.51
C THR A 93 -3.22 2.36 -10.29
N ALA A 94 -3.24 1.47 -9.29
CA ALA A 94 -3.91 1.70 -8.01
C ALA A 94 -3.03 2.49 -7.01
N ILE A 95 -1.76 2.71 -7.34
CA ILE A 95 -0.76 3.40 -6.52
C ILE A 95 -0.39 4.74 -7.16
N TYR A 96 0.12 4.70 -8.41
CA TYR A 96 0.66 5.88 -9.08
C TYR A 96 -0.46 6.79 -9.60
N ASP A 97 -0.23 8.11 -9.51
CA ASP A 97 -1.15 9.13 -10.02
C ASP A 97 -2.56 9.06 -9.43
N THR A 98 -2.71 8.49 -8.24
CA THR A 98 -3.99 8.36 -7.55
C THR A 98 -4.30 9.55 -6.65
N ARG A 99 -5.49 9.54 -6.09
CA ARG A 99 -6.00 10.48 -5.09
C ARG A 99 -6.61 9.70 -3.95
N THR A 100 -6.62 10.31 -2.80
CA THR A 100 -7.34 9.82 -1.61
C THR A 100 -8.85 9.77 -1.84
N THR A 101 -9.54 8.98 -1.04
CA THR A 101 -10.99 8.86 -1.06
C THR A 101 -11.57 9.14 0.33
N PRO A 102 -12.80 9.66 0.46
CA PRO A 102 -13.41 9.88 1.79
C PRO A 102 -13.48 8.61 2.63
N ASN A 103 -13.82 7.47 2.00
CA ASN A 103 -13.79 6.15 2.63
C ASN A 103 -12.52 5.42 2.20
N TYR A 104 -11.37 5.81 2.73
CA TYR A 104 -10.06 5.32 2.30
C TYR A 104 -9.69 3.93 2.85
N HIS A 105 -10.47 3.41 3.81
CA HIS A 105 -10.17 2.14 4.48
C HIS A 105 -11.43 1.43 4.98
N SER A 106 -11.47 0.10 4.88
CA SER A 106 -12.47 -0.78 5.50
C SER A 106 -11.90 -2.17 5.73
N GLY A 107 -11.72 -2.57 7.01
CA GLY A 107 -11.03 -3.81 7.35
C GLY A 107 -9.61 -3.84 6.80
N ASN A 108 -9.25 -4.86 6.03
CA ASN A 108 -7.94 -4.96 5.39
C ASN A 108 -7.92 -4.36 3.96
N THR A 109 -8.93 -3.60 3.58
CA THR A 109 -9.03 -3.02 2.24
C THR A 109 -8.76 -1.52 2.27
N TRP A 110 -7.76 -1.10 1.50
CA TRP A 110 -7.41 0.29 1.28
C TRP A 110 -7.96 0.78 -0.06
N PHE A 111 -8.33 2.05 -0.14
CA PHE A 111 -8.95 2.61 -1.34
C PHE A 111 -8.18 3.84 -1.83
N THR A 112 -7.99 3.86 -3.14
CA THR A 112 -7.50 5.03 -3.88
C THR A 112 -8.42 5.28 -5.07
N ALA A 113 -8.33 6.45 -5.67
CA ALA A 113 -9.06 6.77 -6.90
C ALA A 113 -8.12 7.35 -7.94
N ASN A 114 -8.43 7.20 -9.22
CA ASN A 114 -7.72 7.93 -10.26
C ASN A 114 -8.00 9.45 -10.16
N LYS A 115 -7.17 10.26 -10.82
CA LYS A 115 -7.24 11.74 -10.73
C LYS A 115 -8.62 12.34 -11.03
N ASN A 116 -9.39 11.72 -11.91
CA ASN A 116 -10.73 12.22 -12.28
C ASN A 116 -11.86 11.66 -11.40
N GLY A 117 -11.55 10.82 -10.41
CA GLY A 117 -12.51 10.23 -9.49
C GLY A 117 -13.46 9.18 -10.09
N LYS A 118 -13.31 8.80 -11.37
CA LYS A 118 -14.22 7.87 -12.05
C LYS A 118 -13.90 6.39 -11.77
N THR A 119 -12.68 6.08 -11.39
CA THR A 119 -12.24 4.72 -11.08
C THR A 119 -11.75 4.67 -9.64
N LEU A 120 -12.36 3.79 -8.87
CA LEU A 120 -11.93 3.47 -7.51
C LEU A 120 -11.12 2.17 -7.54
N TYR A 121 -10.02 2.14 -6.82
CA TYR A 121 -9.19 0.97 -6.63
C TYR A 121 -9.36 0.46 -5.20
N ALA A 122 -9.58 -0.84 -5.04
CA ALA A 122 -9.61 -1.53 -3.75
C ALA A 122 -8.39 -2.44 -3.66
N ILE A 123 -7.54 -2.20 -2.69
CA ILE A 123 -6.30 -2.95 -2.46
C ILE A 123 -6.47 -3.73 -1.17
N TYR A 124 -6.59 -5.05 -1.28
CA TYR A 124 -6.68 -5.91 -0.11
C TYR A 124 -5.29 -6.21 0.44
N ALA A 125 -4.99 -5.67 1.61
CA ALA A 125 -3.76 -5.92 2.35
C ALA A 125 -3.87 -7.27 3.07
N LEU A 126 -3.37 -8.34 2.44
CA LEU A 126 -3.37 -9.66 3.04
C LEU A 126 -2.39 -9.68 4.23
N PRO A 127 -2.85 -9.99 5.45
CA PRO A 127 -1.96 -10.09 6.60
C PRO A 127 -0.87 -11.14 6.40
N GLU A 128 0.31 -10.89 6.96
CA GLU A 128 1.43 -11.83 6.87
C GLU A 128 1.05 -13.19 7.45
N ASN A 129 1.45 -14.25 6.77
CA ASN A 129 1.17 -15.64 7.13
C ASN A 129 -0.31 -16.07 7.06
N GLU A 130 -1.19 -15.22 6.54
CA GLU A 130 -2.57 -15.58 6.30
C GLU A 130 -2.79 -16.05 4.85
N LYS A 131 -3.80 -16.87 4.66
CA LYS A 131 -4.28 -17.28 3.32
C LYS A 131 -5.34 -16.29 2.85
N LEU A 132 -5.37 -16.08 1.54
CA LEU A 132 -6.44 -15.29 0.94
C LEU A 132 -7.80 -15.89 1.35
N PRO A 133 -8.73 -15.09 1.92
CA PRO A 133 -10.04 -15.57 2.33
C PRO A 133 -10.88 -15.96 1.11
N ALA A 134 -11.91 -16.80 1.35
CA ALA A 134 -12.84 -17.23 0.29
C ALA A 134 -13.63 -16.08 -0.35
N TYR A 135 -13.73 -14.95 0.34
CA TYR A 135 -14.30 -13.69 -0.15
C TYR A 135 -13.64 -12.50 0.54
N ILE A 136 -13.64 -11.36 -0.13
CA ILE A 136 -13.23 -10.08 0.45
C ILE A 136 -14.49 -9.22 0.62
N GLU A 137 -14.62 -8.58 1.79
CA GLU A 137 -15.77 -7.73 2.11
C GLU A 137 -15.31 -6.38 2.64
N TRP A 138 -16.01 -5.31 2.26
CA TRP A 138 -15.81 -3.98 2.81
C TRP A 138 -17.11 -3.22 2.95
N GLU A 139 -17.10 -2.18 3.79
CA GLU A 139 -18.19 -1.23 3.98
C GLU A 139 -17.90 0.07 3.22
N GLY A 140 -18.97 0.75 2.83
CA GLY A 140 -18.85 1.96 2.00
C GLY A 140 -18.35 1.64 0.59
N ASN A 141 -17.98 2.65 -0.17
CA ASN A 141 -17.45 2.51 -1.53
C ASN A 141 -18.20 1.48 -2.37
N ILE A 142 -19.54 1.64 -2.45
CA ILE A 142 -20.42 0.73 -3.17
C ILE A 142 -20.12 0.82 -4.67
N PRO A 143 -19.75 -0.29 -5.33
CA PRO A 143 -19.49 -0.30 -6.77
C PRO A 143 -20.76 0.04 -7.57
N THR A 144 -20.63 0.93 -8.54
CA THR A 144 -21.70 1.30 -9.48
C THR A 144 -21.53 0.64 -10.85
N GLY A 145 -20.46 -0.14 -11.04
CA GLY A 145 -20.09 -0.76 -12.29
C GLY A 145 -19.37 -2.09 -12.10
N LYS A 146 -18.59 -2.49 -13.09
CA LYS A 146 -17.82 -3.73 -13.07
C LYS A 146 -16.65 -3.63 -12.11
N ILE A 147 -16.39 -4.71 -11.39
CA ILE A 147 -15.12 -4.91 -10.63
C ILE A 147 -14.22 -5.78 -11.50
N THR A 148 -12.98 -5.32 -11.69
CA THR A 148 -11.98 -6.04 -12.49
C THR A 148 -10.72 -6.22 -11.66
N LEU A 149 -10.18 -7.42 -11.63
CA LEU A 149 -8.90 -7.72 -10.98
C LEU A 149 -7.75 -7.19 -11.84
N LEU A 150 -6.94 -6.26 -11.31
CA LEU A 150 -5.88 -5.60 -12.08
C LEU A 150 -4.81 -6.59 -12.57
N GLN A 151 -4.52 -7.63 -11.80
CA GLN A 151 -3.46 -8.59 -12.13
C GLN A 151 -3.64 -9.30 -13.48
N ASN A 152 -4.87 -9.52 -13.92
CA ASN A 152 -5.17 -10.33 -15.13
C ASN A 152 -6.38 -9.84 -15.93
N GLY A 153 -7.03 -8.76 -15.54
CA GLY A 153 -8.22 -8.22 -16.22
C GLY A 153 -9.51 -9.01 -15.98
N GLN A 154 -9.50 -10.02 -15.09
CA GLN A 154 -10.68 -10.84 -14.82
C GLN A 154 -11.79 -10.03 -14.18
N GLN A 155 -13.01 -10.15 -14.70
CA GLN A 155 -14.19 -9.57 -14.09
C GLN A 155 -14.61 -10.38 -12.87
N MET A 156 -14.71 -9.72 -11.71
CA MET A 156 -15.11 -10.33 -10.44
C MET A 156 -16.62 -10.25 -10.26
N LYS A 157 -17.19 -11.30 -9.66
CA LYS A 157 -18.58 -11.27 -9.19
C LYS A 157 -18.64 -10.59 -7.83
N TYR A 158 -19.68 -9.81 -7.61
CA TYR A 158 -19.88 -9.18 -6.31
C TYR A 158 -21.36 -9.07 -5.95
N THR A 159 -21.62 -8.88 -4.67
CA THR A 159 -22.94 -8.58 -4.12
C THR A 159 -22.84 -7.38 -3.18
N CYS A 160 -23.90 -6.55 -3.18
CA CYS A 160 -24.01 -5.43 -2.25
C CYS A 160 -25.25 -5.62 -1.39
N ARG A 161 -25.10 -5.61 -0.07
CA ARG A 161 -26.20 -5.69 0.89
C ARG A 161 -25.87 -4.83 2.11
N ASN A 162 -26.85 -4.02 2.57
CA ASN A 162 -26.73 -3.19 3.77
C ASN A 162 -25.45 -2.34 3.82
N GLY A 163 -25.05 -1.74 2.73
CA GLY A 163 -23.83 -0.91 2.65
C GLY A 163 -22.52 -1.69 2.59
N LYS A 164 -22.57 -3.01 2.53
CA LYS A 164 -21.39 -3.89 2.37
C LYS A 164 -21.30 -4.44 0.97
N THR A 165 -20.09 -4.43 0.42
CA THR A 165 -19.74 -5.10 -0.84
C THR A 165 -18.94 -6.35 -0.53
N ARG A 166 -19.31 -7.47 -1.15
CA ARG A 166 -18.58 -8.74 -1.08
C ARG A 166 -18.21 -9.21 -2.46
N ILE A 167 -16.94 -9.52 -2.69
CA ILE A 167 -16.42 -10.15 -3.92
C ILE A 167 -15.97 -11.58 -3.66
N THR A 168 -16.11 -12.45 -4.68
CA THR A 168 -15.74 -13.88 -4.64
C THR A 168 -14.99 -14.24 -5.90
#